data_33c7ae60471391b9489f5e8960b2ee8f
#
_entry.id   33c7ae60471391b9489f5e8960b2ee8f
#
_cell.length_a   1.000
_cell.length_b   1.000
_cell.length_c   1.000
_cell.angle_alpha   90.00
_cell.angle_beta   90.00
_cell.angle_gamma   90.00
#
_symmetry.space_group_name_H-M   'P 1'
#
loop_
_entity.id
_entity.type
_entity.pdbx_description
1 polymer ?
#
loop_
_entity_poly.entity_id
_entity_poly.type
_entity_poly.pdbx_seq_one_letter_code
_entity_poly.pdbx_strand_id
1 'polypeptide(L)'
;TDDISLAPKQTQQWRIVANVNQSIDAIVALKQALKNHKNLIDVIDRSIEEGTQRLISLVAASDGLQLTSDSAKNTRHFANTMFNIMRGGIFDNNYNIEKEDFSSYIEKANFKVFSSKTQILAALPECFDLEHLKTIAQQDKDQNFKRLCLEYLPLKFSRRHGDPSRPWNKFSINTRSEVDGSKILDYQGNWRDIFQNWEALVHSYPEFIEGMIHKFLNATTFDGYNPY
;
A
#
# COMPACT_ATOMS: atom_id res chain seq x y z
N THR A 1 -13.53 -27.61 -27.35
CA THR A 1 -13.38 -28.74 -26.40
C THR A 1 -12.34 -29.66 -26.97
N ASP A 2 -11.22 -29.85 -26.24
CA ASP A 2 -10.20 -30.81 -26.64
C ASP A 2 -10.40 -32.10 -25.83
N ASP A 3 -10.35 -33.23 -26.49
CA ASP A 3 -10.38 -34.52 -25.84
C ASP A 3 -9.01 -34.84 -25.27
N ILE A 4 -8.96 -35.13 -23.96
CA ILE A 4 -7.73 -35.43 -23.27
C ILE A 4 -7.67 -36.91 -22.95
N SER A 5 -6.64 -37.58 -23.48
CA SER A 5 -6.34 -38.97 -23.16
C SER A 5 -5.12 -39.03 -22.26
N LEU A 6 -5.26 -39.63 -21.07
CA LEU A 6 -4.17 -39.81 -20.11
C LEU A 6 -3.82 -41.30 -19.99
N ALA A 7 -2.57 -41.65 -20.17
CA ALA A 7 -2.05 -42.97 -19.85
C ALA A 7 -1.96 -43.14 -18.32
N PRO A 8 -1.89 -44.40 -17.82
CA PRO A 8 -1.72 -44.63 -16.38
C PRO A 8 -0.51 -43.90 -15.81
N LYS A 9 -0.69 -43.15 -14.71
CA LYS A 9 0.33 -42.31 -14.04
C LYS A 9 0.76 -41.07 -14.84
N GLN A 10 0.12 -40.74 -15.94
CA GLN A 10 0.37 -39.53 -16.69
C GLN A 10 -0.38 -38.35 -16.03
N THR A 11 0.26 -37.18 -15.94
CA THR A 11 -0.33 -35.94 -15.46
C THR A 11 -0.35 -34.92 -16.58
N GLN A 12 -1.45 -34.22 -16.75
CA GLN A 12 -1.59 -33.08 -17.64
C GLN A 12 -1.87 -31.83 -16.80
N GLN A 13 -1.21 -30.72 -17.12
CA GLN A 13 -1.40 -29.44 -16.46
C GLN A 13 -1.85 -28.38 -17.46
N TRP A 14 -2.73 -27.49 -17.00
CA TRP A 14 -3.16 -26.32 -17.75
C TRP A 14 -2.88 -25.06 -16.93
N ARG A 15 -2.58 -24.00 -17.63
CA ARG A 15 -2.47 -22.68 -17.04
C ARG A 15 -3.49 -21.76 -17.69
N ILE A 16 -4.28 -21.08 -16.88
CA ILE A 16 -5.22 -20.05 -17.31
C ILE A 16 -4.70 -18.73 -16.79
N VAL A 17 -4.41 -17.81 -17.71
CA VAL A 17 -3.94 -16.45 -17.37
C VAL A 17 -5.03 -15.47 -17.76
N ALA A 18 -5.49 -14.67 -16.79
CA ALA A 18 -6.40 -13.57 -17.01
C ALA A 18 -5.65 -12.24 -16.85
N ASN A 19 -5.77 -11.37 -17.83
CA ASN A 19 -5.21 -10.03 -17.79
C ASN A 19 -6.28 -9.02 -18.19
N VAL A 20 -6.36 -7.89 -17.50
CA VAL A 20 -7.38 -6.86 -17.68
C VAL A 20 -6.74 -5.50 -17.94
N ASN A 21 -7.51 -4.53 -18.40
CA ASN A 21 -7.07 -3.16 -18.69
C ASN A 21 -5.88 -3.07 -19.66
N GLN A 22 -5.87 -3.93 -20.67
CA GLN A 22 -4.79 -3.95 -21.64
C GLN A 22 -5.02 -2.93 -22.75
N SER A 23 -3.99 -2.13 -23.06
CA SER A 23 -3.97 -1.28 -24.24
C SER A 23 -3.96 -2.12 -25.55
N ILE A 24 -4.30 -1.49 -26.66
CA ILE A 24 -4.30 -2.16 -27.97
C ILE A 24 -2.90 -2.73 -28.29
N ASP A 25 -1.86 -1.98 -28.01
CA ASP A 25 -0.47 -2.38 -28.25
C ASP A 25 -0.09 -3.60 -27.39
N ALA A 26 -0.52 -3.64 -26.12
CA ALA A 26 -0.32 -4.77 -25.23
C ALA A 26 -1.05 -6.03 -25.74
N ILE A 27 -2.26 -5.87 -26.28
CA ILE A 27 -3.02 -6.97 -26.90
C ILE A 27 -2.29 -7.48 -28.16
N VAL A 28 -1.76 -6.59 -28.99
CA VAL A 28 -0.98 -6.96 -30.19
C VAL A 28 0.28 -7.71 -29.79
N ALA A 29 1.02 -7.22 -28.79
CA ALA A 29 2.22 -7.87 -28.27
C ALA A 29 1.90 -9.27 -27.70
N LEU A 30 0.81 -9.39 -26.93
CA LEU A 30 0.34 -10.67 -26.41
C LEU A 30 -0.02 -11.67 -27.53
N LYS A 31 -0.72 -11.22 -28.57
CA LYS A 31 -1.02 -12.06 -29.75
C LYS A 31 0.25 -12.57 -30.45
N GLN A 32 1.29 -11.75 -30.51
CA GLN A 32 2.58 -12.17 -31.06
C GLN A 32 3.29 -13.18 -30.14
N ALA A 33 3.29 -12.95 -28.84
CA ALA A 33 3.85 -13.87 -27.85
C ALA A 33 3.16 -15.25 -27.89
N LEU A 34 1.83 -15.27 -28.04
CA LEU A 34 1.05 -16.51 -28.15
C LEU A 34 1.38 -17.32 -29.43
N LYS A 35 1.79 -16.67 -30.52
CA LYS A 35 2.26 -17.36 -31.72
C LYS A 35 3.61 -18.06 -31.51
N ASN A 36 4.42 -17.56 -30.58
CA ASN A 36 5.76 -18.05 -30.28
C ASN A 36 5.80 -18.77 -28.94
N HIS A 37 4.97 -19.80 -28.76
CA HIS A 37 4.65 -20.43 -27.47
C HIS A 37 5.75 -21.32 -26.89
N LYS A 38 6.90 -21.50 -27.52
CA LYS A 38 7.97 -22.37 -27.00
C LYS A 38 8.48 -21.95 -25.61
N ASN A 39 8.37 -20.65 -25.23
CA ASN A 39 8.86 -20.12 -23.97
C ASN A 39 7.74 -19.53 -23.09
N LEU A 40 6.48 -19.69 -23.49
CA LEU A 40 5.37 -19.02 -22.80
C LEU A 40 5.15 -19.57 -21.38
N ILE A 41 5.35 -20.87 -21.20
CA ILE A 41 5.24 -21.52 -19.89
C ILE A 41 6.30 -20.98 -18.94
N ASP A 42 7.55 -20.88 -19.39
CA ASP A 42 8.65 -20.34 -18.57
C ASP A 42 8.42 -18.87 -18.19
N VAL A 43 7.83 -18.09 -19.10
CA VAL A 43 7.46 -16.68 -18.82
C VAL A 43 6.38 -16.61 -17.73
N ILE A 44 5.37 -17.47 -17.82
CA ILE A 44 4.30 -17.53 -16.82
C ILE A 44 4.85 -17.97 -15.46
N ASP A 45 5.64 -19.03 -15.41
CA ASP A 45 6.21 -19.56 -14.19
C ASP A 45 7.15 -18.52 -13.52
N ARG A 46 7.95 -17.82 -14.32
CA ARG A 46 8.78 -16.71 -13.84
C ARG A 46 7.94 -15.57 -13.28
N SER A 47 6.86 -15.20 -13.95
CA SER A 47 5.96 -14.14 -13.47
C SER A 47 5.29 -14.50 -12.13
N ILE A 48 4.93 -15.78 -11.94
CA ILE A 48 4.41 -16.29 -10.67
C ILE A 48 5.47 -16.18 -9.57
N GLU A 49 6.70 -16.62 -9.85
CA GLU A 49 7.81 -16.56 -8.89
C GLU A 49 8.14 -15.11 -8.52
N GLU A 50 8.25 -14.22 -9.50
CA GLU A 50 8.47 -12.79 -9.24
C GLU A 50 7.35 -12.17 -8.40
N GLY A 51 6.09 -12.57 -8.64
CA GLY A 51 4.94 -12.14 -7.84
C GLY A 51 5.05 -12.61 -6.40
N THR A 52 5.47 -13.86 -6.19
CA THR A 52 5.70 -14.43 -4.86
C THR A 52 6.84 -13.71 -4.13
N GLN A 53 7.97 -13.46 -4.80
CA GLN A 53 9.10 -12.75 -4.22
C GLN A 53 8.76 -11.30 -3.86
N ARG A 54 7.97 -10.62 -4.69
CA ARG A 54 7.46 -9.27 -4.35
C ARG A 54 6.58 -9.30 -3.11
N LEU A 55 5.69 -10.29 -2.98
CA LEU A 55 4.83 -10.42 -1.81
C LEU A 55 5.66 -10.68 -0.54
N ILE A 56 6.65 -11.56 -0.60
CA ILE A 56 7.59 -11.82 0.51
C ILE A 56 8.29 -10.52 0.91
N SER A 57 8.79 -9.75 -0.05
CA SER A 57 9.45 -8.47 0.21
C SER A 57 8.52 -7.45 0.87
N LEU A 58 7.25 -7.38 0.45
CA LEU A 58 6.26 -6.49 1.04
C LEU A 58 5.92 -6.89 2.48
N VAL A 59 5.76 -8.18 2.75
CA VAL A 59 5.51 -8.71 4.11
C VAL A 59 6.69 -8.38 5.01
N ALA A 60 7.92 -8.58 4.53
CA ALA A 60 9.14 -8.27 5.29
C ALA A 60 9.27 -6.77 5.58
N ALA A 61 9.06 -5.92 4.55
CA ALA A 61 9.15 -4.46 4.71
C ALA A 61 8.05 -3.87 5.61
N SER A 62 6.93 -4.58 5.74
CA SER A 62 5.78 -4.20 6.58
C SER A 62 5.83 -4.81 7.98
N ASP A 63 6.93 -5.46 8.35
CA ASP A 63 7.10 -6.19 9.61
C ASP A 63 5.93 -7.18 9.87
N GLY A 64 5.56 -7.92 8.84
CA GLY A 64 4.42 -8.84 8.89
C GLY A 64 4.64 -10.12 9.68
N LEU A 65 5.90 -10.44 10.01
CA LEU A 65 6.26 -11.63 10.77
C LEU A 65 6.62 -11.27 12.22
N GLN A 66 5.68 -11.51 13.12
CA GLN A 66 5.91 -11.38 14.56
C GLN A 66 6.20 -12.76 15.16
N LEU A 67 7.25 -12.85 15.97
CA LEU A 67 7.65 -14.07 16.66
C LEU A 67 7.56 -13.86 18.18
N THR A 68 6.37 -14.06 18.72
CA THR A 68 6.10 -13.97 20.15
C THR A 68 5.75 -15.35 20.71
N SER A 69 5.62 -15.47 22.02
CA SER A 69 5.15 -16.71 22.69
C SER A 69 3.68 -17.03 22.39
N ASP A 70 2.90 -16.08 21.87
CA ASP A 70 1.52 -16.25 21.50
C ASP A 70 1.36 -16.46 19.98
N SER A 71 1.24 -17.72 19.57
CA SER A 71 1.11 -18.10 18.17
C SER A 71 -0.18 -17.59 17.52
N ALA A 72 -1.26 -17.46 18.27
CA ALA A 72 -2.52 -16.93 17.75
C ALA A 72 -2.39 -15.43 17.42
N LYS A 73 -1.69 -14.68 18.28
CA LYS A 73 -1.37 -13.27 18.04
C LYS A 73 -0.46 -13.10 16.80
N ASN A 74 0.57 -13.94 16.68
CA ASN A 74 1.46 -13.91 15.51
C ASN A 74 0.70 -14.18 14.21
N THR A 75 -0.17 -15.19 14.21
CA THR A 75 -1.02 -15.53 13.05
C THR A 75 -1.99 -14.41 12.71
N ARG A 76 -2.61 -13.81 13.70
CA ARG A 76 -3.52 -12.67 13.50
C ARG A 76 -2.79 -11.47 12.91
N HIS A 77 -1.62 -11.14 13.42
CA HIS A 77 -0.81 -10.05 12.90
C HIS A 77 -0.42 -10.28 11.44
N PHE A 78 0.08 -11.47 11.11
CA PHE A 78 0.39 -11.83 9.73
C PHE A 78 -0.84 -11.70 8.81
N ALA A 79 -1.98 -12.24 9.24
CA ALA A 79 -3.22 -12.13 8.47
C ALA A 79 -3.66 -10.69 8.25
N ASN A 80 -3.55 -9.83 9.27
CA ASN A 80 -3.87 -8.40 9.17
C ASN A 80 -2.90 -7.68 8.21
N THR A 81 -1.60 -7.98 8.27
CA THR A 81 -0.62 -7.41 7.35
C THR A 81 -0.89 -7.84 5.91
N MET A 82 -1.18 -9.13 5.68
CA MET A 82 -1.59 -9.63 4.37
C MET A 82 -2.87 -8.95 3.86
N PHE A 83 -3.83 -8.74 4.75
CA PHE A 83 -5.06 -8.03 4.43
C PHE A 83 -4.77 -6.57 4.04
N ASN A 84 -3.86 -5.90 4.74
CA ASN A 84 -3.46 -4.54 4.45
C ASN A 84 -2.70 -4.42 3.12
N ILE A 85 -1.83 -5.38 2.79
CA ILE A 85 -1.20 -5.46 1.46
C ILE A 85 -2.25 -5.53 0.37
N MET A 86 -3.30 -6.30 0.59
CA MET A 86 -4.41 -6.43 -0.35
C MET A 86 -5.40 -5.28 -0.28
N ARG A 87 -5.59 -4.64 0.87
CA ARG A 87 -6.76 -3.80 1.10
C ARG A 87 -6.62 -2.58 2.01
N GLY A 88 -5.54 -2.32 2.67
CA GLY A 88 -5.51 -1.27 3.67
C GLY A 88 -4.38 -0.27 3.56
N GLY A 89 -3.37 -0.61 2.81
CA GLY A 89 -2.11 0.12 2.80
C GLY A 89 -1.16 -0.38 3.89
N ILE A 90 0.10 -0.31 3.59
CA ILE A 90 1.21 -0.73 4.44
C ILE A 90 2.31 0.32 4.44
N PHE A 91 3.21 0.24 5.39
CA PHE A 91 4.51 0.87 5.32
C PHE A 91 5.45 -0.08 4.56
N ASP A 92 5.77 0.22 3.30
CA ASP A 92 6.52 -0.67 2.42
C ASP A 92 8.04 -0.50 2.51
N ASN A 93 8.51 0.38 3.38
CA ASN A 93 9.92 0.66 3.60
C ASN A 93 10.25 0.89 5.08
N ASN A 94 9.70 0.07 5.96
CA ASN A 94 9.87 0.19 7.41
C ASN A 94 9.52 1.61 7.91
N TYR A 95 10.40 2.23 8.70
CA TYR A 95 10.23 3.60 9.22
C TYR A 95 10.65 4.71 8.24
N ASN A 96 11.12 4.35 7.06
CA ASN A 96 11.65 5.31 6.10
C ASN A 96 10.53 6.07 5.40
N ILE A 97 10.70 7.38 5.33
CA ILE A 97 9.82 8.33 4.69
C ILE A 97 10.51 8.85 3.43
N GLU A 98 9.84 8.73 2.29
CA GLU A 98 10.31 9.29 1.03
C GLU A 98 9.96 10.79 0.97
N LYS A 99 10.93 11.63 0.65
CA LYS A 99 10.76 13.08 0.53
C LYS A 99 9.63 13.48 -0.41
N GLU A 100 9.57 12.83 -1.57
CA GLU A 100 8.54 13.12 -2.58
C GLU A 100 7.13 12.78 -2.05
N ASP A 101 6.99 11.64 -1.36
CA ASP A 101 5.72 11.23 -0.77
C ASP A 101 5.25 12.23 0.29
N PHE A 102 6.14 12.58 1.22
CA PHE A 102 5.83 13.58 2.25
C PHE A 102 5.51 14.95 1.66
N SER A 103 6.29 15.41 0.67
CA SER A 103 6.05 16.70 0.02
C SER A 103 4.71 16.73 -0.71
N SER A 104 4.38 15.66 -1.44
CA SER A 104 3.10 15.51 -2.13
C SER A 104 1.92 15.47 -1.14
N TYR A 105 2.10 14.81 0.02
CA TYR A 105 1.10 14.82 1.08
C TYR A 105 0.85 16.24 1.60
N ILE A 106 1.90 17.01 1.91
CA ILE A 106 1.75 18.41 2.37
C ILE A 106 1.06 19.27 1.31
N GLU A 107 1.44 19.14 0.05
CA GLU A 107 0.85 19.86 -1.07
C GLU A 107 -0.67 19.61 -1.18
N LYS A 108 -1.07 18.34 -1.15
CA LYS A 108 -2.47 17.93 -1.25
C LYS A 108 -3.29 18.31 -0.02
N ALA A 109 -2.70 18.17 1.16
CA ALA A 109 -3.38 18.46 2.42
C ALA A 109 -3.55 19.96 2.67
N ASN A 110 -2.53 20.76 2.34
CA ASN A 110 -2.57 22.22 2.54
C ASN A 110 -1.56 22.93 1.65
N PHE A 111 -2.00 23.35 0.46
CA PHE A 111 -1.15 24.06 -0.50
C PHE A 111 -0.52 25.35 0.02
N LYS A 112 -1.20 26.07 0.94
CA LYS A 112 -0.64 27.29 1.55
C LYS A 112 0.58 26.95 2.42
N VAL A 113 0.49 25.91 3.22
CA VAL A 113 1.62 25.40 4.03
C VAL A 113 2.73 24.93 3.10
N PHE A 114 2.42 24.12 2.09
CA PHE A 114 3.40 23.65 1.10
C PHE A 114 4.19 24.81 0.51
N SER A 115 3.50 25.83 0.00
CA SER A 115 4.14 27.01 -0.61
C SER A 115 5.02 27.77 0.38
N SER A 116 4.64 27.86 1.65
CA SER A 116 5.43 28.55 2.69
C SER A 116 6.62 27.75 3.18
N LYS A 117 6.64 26.42 2.99
CA LYS A 117 7.67 25.51 3.49
C LYS A 117 8.58 24.94 2.38
N THR A 118 8.51 25.47 1.18
CA THR A 118 9.28 24.98 0.02
C THR A 118 10.77 24.81 0.31
N GLN A 119 11.38 25.73 1.05
CA GLN A 119 12.82 25.63 1.39
C GLN A 119 13.12 24.47 2.34
N ILE A 120 12.27 24.26 3.35
CA ILE A 120 12.40 23.15 4.30
C ILE A 120 12.21 21.83 3.57
N LEU A 121 11.16 21.71 2.75
CA LEU A 121 10.87 20.50 1.98
C LEU A 121 11.99 20.20 0.96
N ALA A 122 12.53 21.22 0.31
CA ALA A 122 13.65 21.04 -0.62
C ALA A 122 14.94 20.55 0.06
N ALA A 123 15.18 20.99 1.31
CA ALA A 123 16.36 20.62 2.09
C ALA A 123 16.29 19.21 2.71
N LEU A 124 15.14 18.54 2.67
CA LEU A 124 15.00 17.17 3.18
C LEU A 124 15.91 16.20 2.40
N PRO A 125 16.49 15.20 3.08
CA PRO A 125 17.11 14.06 2.40
C PRO A 125 16.07 13.31 1.54
N GLU A 126 16.51 12.61 0.51
CA GLU A 126 15.63 11.80 -0.35
C GLU A 126 14.83 10.75 0.46
N CYS A 127 15.42 10.27 1.56
CA CYS A 127 14.79 9.36 2.51
C CYS A 127 15.20 9.75 3.93
N PHE A 128 14.27 9.79 4.86
CA PHE A 128 14.49 10.13 6.26
C PHE A 128 13.52 9.35 7.16
N ASP A 129 13.75 9.35 8.46
CA ASP A 129 12.94 8.62 9.43
C ASP A 129 11.92 9.51 10.16
N LEU A 130 11.09 8.90 10.98
CA LEU A 130 10.08 9.59 11.78
C LEU A 130 10.71 10.55 12.80
N GLU A 131 11.87 10.23 13.37
CA GLU A 131 12.54 11.10 14.35
C GLU A 131 13.02 12.39 13.69
N HIS A 132 13.51 12.30 12.46
CA HIS A 132 13.84 13.48 11.67
C HIS A 132 12.60 14.35 11.40
N LEU A 133 11.47 13.71 11.05
CA LEU A 133 10.20 14.42 10.86
C LEU A 133 9.71 15.12 12.13
N LYS A 134 9.78 14.46 13.28
CA LYS A 134 9.43 15.03 14.57
C LYS A 134 10.31 16.22 14.92
N THR A 135 11.61 16.11 14.63
CA THR A 135 12.58 17.21 14.87
C THR A 135 12.22 18.44 14.05
N ILE A 136 11.93 18.29 12.77
CA ILE A 136 11.51 19.40 11.90
C ILE A 136 10.21 20.02 12.40
N ALA A 137 9.24 19.20 12.78
CA ALA A 137 7.99 19.68 13.31
C ALA A 137 8.17 20.49 14.59
N GLN A 138 9.03 20.06 15.51
CA GLN A 138 9.30 20.76 16.77
C GLN A 138 9.97 22.11 16.56
N GLN A 139 10.87 22.21 15.61
CA GLN A 139 11.63 23.43 15.31
C GLN A 139 10.80 24.48 14.56
N ASP A 140 9.74 24.09 13.90
CA ASP A 140 8.90 25.02 13.14
C ASP A 140 7.91 25.75 14.07
N LYS A 141 7.57 27.00 13.72
CA LYS A 141 6.59 27.81 14.47
C LYS A 141 5.17 27.67 13.92
N ASP A 142 5.01 27.17 12.70
CA ASP A 142 3.73 27.04 12.03
C ASP A 142 2.97 25.81 12.58
N GLN A 143 1.89 26.06 13.31
CA GLN A 143 1.09 25.00 13.92
C GLN A 143 0.41 24.10 12.87
N ASN A 144 0.10 24.62 11.68
CA ASN A 144 -0.48 23.80 10.61
C ASN A 144 0.56 22.84 10.03
N PHE A 145 1.81 23.30 9.87
CA PHE A 145 2.89 22.42 9.43
C PHE A 145 3.20 21.34 10.47
N LYS A 146 3.26 21.70 11.75
CA LYS A 146 3.42 20.73 12.85
C LYS A 146 2.34 19.67 12.82
N ARG A 147 1.08 20.09 12.70
CA ARG A 147 -0.07 19.20 12.63
C ARG A 147 0.06 18.21 11.46
N LEU A 148 0.39 18.73 10.28
CA LEU A 148 0.55 17.87 9.10
C LEU A 148 1.71 16.88 9.24
N CYS A 149 2.82 17.28 9.86
CA CYS A 149 3.91 16.36 10.17
C CYS A 149 3.48 15.23 11.12
N LEU A 150 2.66 15.54 12.14
CA LEU A 150 2.16 14.55 13.10
C LEU A 150 1.08 13.63 12.49
N GLU A 151 0.29 14.14 11.55
CA GLU A 151 -0.74 13.34 10.86
C GLU A 151 -0.20 12.47 9.73
N TYR A 152 1.03 12.72 9.28
CA TYR A 152 1.61 12.00 8.16
C TYR A 152 1.83 10.52 8.49
N LEU A 153 1.39 9.67 7.58
CA LEU A 153 1.63 8.23 7.61
C LEU A 153 2.18 7.79 6.25
N PRO A 154 3.36 7.15 6.18
CA PRO A 154 3.97 6.70 4.92
C PRO A 154 3.25 5.47 4.35
N LEU A 155 1.94 5.54 4.21
CA LEU A 155 1.12 4.46 3.68
C LEU A 155 1.28 4.34 2.17
N LYS A 156 1.60 3.14 1.73
CA LYS A 156 1.67 2.75 0.32
C LYS A 156 0.50 1.81 0.00
N PHE A 157 0.18 1.65 -1.27
CA PHE A 157 -0.94 0.83 -1.72
C PHE A 157 -2.29 1.35 -1.27
N SER A 158 -2.55 2.57 -1.71
CA SER A 158 -3.86 3.15 -1.55
C SER A 158 -4.93 2.32 -2.22
N ARG A 159 -6.03 2.19 -1.54
CA ARG A 159 -7.25 1.65 -2.07
C ARG A 159 -8.45 2.22 -1.43
N ARG A 160 -9.51 2.20 -2.19
CA ARG A 160 -10.81 2.36 -1.59
C ARG A 160 -11.06 1.17 -0.68
N HIS A 161 -11.01 1.42 0.60
CA HIS A 161 -11.30 0.42 1.59
C HIS A 161 -12.79 0.08 1.51
N GLY A 162 -13.08 -1.18 1.26
CA GLY A 162 -14.44 -1.69 1.28
C GLY A 162 -14.51 -2.90 2.20
N ASP A 163 -15.54 -2.98 2.99
CA ASP A 163 -15.87 -4.19 3.72
C ASP A 163 -16.20 -5.30 2.69
N PRO A 164 -15.50 -6.45 2.72
CA PRO A 164 -15.79 -7.56 1.82
C PRO A 164 -17.21 -8.09 1.94
N SER A 165 -17.86 -7.89 3.09
CA SER A 165 -19.26 -8.24 3.30
C SER A 165 -20.25 -7.31 2.59
N ARG A 166 -19.76 -6.22 2.03
CA ARG A 166 -20.56 -5.20 1.33
C ARG A 166 -20.22 -5.18 -0.16
N PRO A 167 -20.88 -6.01 -0.97
CA PRO A 167 -20.54 -6.18 -2.39
C PRO A 167 -20.77 -4.94 -3.24
N TRP A 168 -21.50 -3.95 -2.75
CA TRP A 168 -21.70 -2.66 -3.43
C TRP A 168 -20.50 -1.70 -3.31
N ASN A 169 -19.54 -1.99 -2.44
CA ASN A 169 -18.33 -1.20 -2.36
C ASN A 169 -17.45 -1.49 -3.57
N LYS A 170 -17.07 -0.44 -4.28
CA LYS A 170 -16.11 -0.56 -5.37
C LYS A 170 -14.72 -0.79 -4.78
N PHE A 171 -14.12 -1.92 -5.15
CA PHE A 171 -12.73 -2.19 -4.85
C PHE A 171 -11.86 -1.83 -6.04
N SER A 172 -10.83 -1.08 -5.79
CA SER A 172 -9.77 -0.91 -6.76
C SER A 172 -8.47 -1.39 -6.11
N ILE A 173 -7.80 -2.35 -6.72
CA ILE A 173 -6.46 -2.77 -6.32
C ILE A 173 -5.50 -2.02 -7.24
N ASN A 174 -5.42 -0.73 -7.06
CA ASN A 174 -4.57 0.09 -7.90
C ASN A 174 -3.35 0.54 -7.08
N THR A 175 -2.25 -0.15 -7.23
CA THR A 175 -0.99 0.14 -6.55
C THR A 175 -0.07 1.00 -7.40
N ARG A 176 -0.44 1.19 -8.66
CA ARG A 176 0.32 2.00 -9.62
C ARG A 176 -0.63 2.74 -10.55
N SER A 177 -0.21 3.93 -10.95
CA SER A 177 -0.86 4.70 -12.00
C SER A 177 -0.80 3.92 -13.33
N GLU A 178 -1.92 3.87 -14.03
CA GLU A 178 -1.99 3.26 -15.36
C GLU A 178 -1.35 4.15 -16.43
N VAL A 179 -1.11 5.41 -16.11
CA VAL A 179 -0.59 6.40 -17.06
C VAL A 179 0.94 6.34 -17.16
N ASP A 180 1.62 6.28 -16.01
CA ASP A 180 3.07 6.43 -15.92
C ASP A 180 3.76 5.35 -15.05
N GLY A 181 3.00 4.43 -14.47
CA GLY A 181 3.53 3.37 -13.61
C GLY A 181 3.99 3.84 -12.24
N SER A 182 3.78 5.10 -11.88
CA SER A 182 4.12 5.65 -10.57
C SER A 182 3.33 4.98 -9.45
N LYS A 183 3.89 4.98 -8.23
CA LYS A 183 3.17 4.49 -7.04
C LYS A 183 1.99 5.39 -6.74
N ILE A 184 0.81 4.80 -6.50
CA ILE A 184 -0.33 5.54 -5.99
C ILE A 184 -0.24 5.60 -4.48
N LEU A 185 -0.15 6.80 -3.94
CA LEU A 185 0.06 7.07 -2.53
C LEU A 185 -1.22 7.52 -1.80
N ASP A 186 -2.33 7.56 -2.51
CA ASP A 186 -3.59 8.01 -1.94
C ASP A 186 -4.28 6.88 -1.18
N TYR A 187 -4.55 7.08 0.09
CA TYR A 187 -5.39 6.19 0.87
C TYR A 187 -6.84 6.63 0.79
N GLN A 188 -7.66 5.84 0.11
CA GLN A 188 -9.12 6.04 0.06
C GLN A 188 -9.77 4.96 0.92
N GLY A 189 -9.86 5.19 2.21
CA GLY A 189 -10.50 4.30 3.16
C GLY A 189 -11.91 4.74 3.54
N ASN A 190 -12.69 3.80 4.02
CA ASN A 190 -13.83 4.13 4.86
C ASN A 190 -13.29 4.45 6.26
N TRP A 191 -13.47 5.67 6.69
CA TRP A 191 -12.94 6.15 7.97
C TRP A 191 -13.35 5.28 9.17
N ARG A 192 -14.55 4.73 9.14
CA ARG A 192 -15.04 3.81 10.17
C ARG A 192 -14.24 2.53 10.27
N ASP A 193 -13.79 1.99 9.14
CA ASP A 193 -13.17 0.66 9.08
C ASP A 193 -11.63 0.74 9.10
N ILE A 194 -11.05 1.93 8.94
CA ILE A 194 -9.62 2.15 8.81
C ILE A 194 -8.83 1.69 10.04
N PHE A 195 -9.42 1.80 11.23
CA PHE A 195 -8.74 1.46 12.48
C PHE A 195 -8.47 -0.03 12.63
N GLN A 196 -9.30 -0.90 12.06
CA GLN A 196 -9.01 -2.34 12.03
C GLN A 196 -7.74 -2.63 11.20
N ASN A 197 -7.57 -1.90 10.11
CA ASN A 197 -6.39 -2.05 9.27
C ASN A 197 -5.14 -1.47 9.95
N TRP A 198 -5.30 -0.40 10.71
CA TRP A 198 -4.20 0.24 11.42
C TRP A 198 -3.74 -0.54 12.66
N GLU A 199 -4.52 -1.49 13.16
CA GLU A 199 -4.09 -2.37 14.25
C GLU A 199 -2.76 -3.06 13.93
N ALA A 200 -2.62 -3.63 12.72
CA ALA A 200 -1.38 -4.25 12.31
C ALA A 200 -0.22 -3.24 12.20
N LEU A 201 -0.50 -2.03 11.71
CA LEU A 201 0.51 -0.97 11.60
C LEU A 201 1.00 -0.51 12.98
N VAL A 202 0.10 -0.40 13.96
CA VAL A 202 0.46 -0.03 15.34
C VAL A 202 1.33 -1.09 15.99
N HIS A 203 1.09 -2.36 15.71
CA HIS A 203 1.94 -3.44 16.24
C HIS A 203 3.32 -3.46 15.61
N SER A 204 3.42 -3.21 14.30
CA SER A 204 4.68 -3.20 13.57
C SER A 204 5.48 -1.91 13.80
N TYR A 205 4.78 -0.77 13.86
CA TYR A 205 5.38 0.58 13.89
C TYR A 205 4.72 1.44 14.96
N PRO A 206 4.92 1.12 16.25
CA PRO A 206 4.21 1.76 17.36
C PRO A 206 4.47 3.27 17.46
N GLU A 207 5.58 3.78 16.95
CA GLU A 207 5.91 5.20 16.97
C GLU A 207 4.97 6.05 16.12
N PHE A 208 4.23 5.47 15.19
CA PHE A 208 3.22 6.17 14.38
C PHE A 208 1.84 6.26 15.06
N ILE A 209 1.65 5.67 16.26
CA ILE A 209 0.35 5.65 16.93
C ILE A 209 -0.17 7.05 17.22
N GLU A 210 0.70 7.96 17.63
CA GLU A 210 0.34 9.36 17.90
C GLU A 210 -0.18 10.05 16.65
N GLY A 211 0.47 9.82 15.50
CA GLY A 211 0.03 10.34 14.20
C GLY A 211 -1.36 9.83 13.80
N MET A 212 -1.64 8.57 14.05
CA MET A 212 -2.96 7.97 13.80
C MET A 212 -4.04 8.60 14.67
N ILE A 213 -3.75 8.78 15.96
CA ILE A 213 -4.65 9.44 16.92
C ILE A 213 -4.89 10.90 16.52
N HIS A 214 -3.82 11.62 16.18
CA HIS A 214 -3.92 13.01 15.71
C HIS A 214 -4.82 13.15 14.50
N LYS A 215 -4.64 12.27 13.51
CA LYS A 215 -5.45 12.30 12.30
C LYS A 215 -6.93 12.08 12.59
N PHE A 216 -7.26 11.18 13.52
CA PHE A 216 -8.64 10.95 13.96
C PHE A 216 -9.21 12.16 14.69
N LEU A 217 -8.49 12.68 15.69
CA LEU A 217 -8.95 13.79 16.51
C LEU A 217 -9.12 15.07 15.69
N ASN A 218 -8.21 15.35 14.77
CA ASN A 218 -8.28 16.53 13.91
C ASN A 218 -9.40 16.47 12.87
N ALA A 219 -9.92 15.28 12.56
CA ALA A 219 -11.11 15.11 11.75
C ALA A 219 -12.42 15.23 12.55
N THR A 220 -12.33 15.27 13.89
CA THR A 220 -13.49 15.35 14.79
C THR A 220 -13.85 16.82 15.03
N THR A 221 -15.12 17.15 14.95
CA THR A 221 -15.61 18.49 15.25
C THR A 221 -15.59 18.76 16.75
N PHE A 222 -15.69 20.03 17.14
CA PHE A 222 -15.63 20.45 18.54
C PHE A 222 -16.72 19.82 19.44
N ASP A 223 -17.88 19.51 18.86
CA ASP A 223 -18.99 18.83 19.54
C ASP A 223 -18.88 17.29 19.53
N GLY A 224 -17.75 16.77 19.07
CA GLY A 224 -17.44 15.33 19.09
C GLY A 224 -17.93 14.55 17.87
N TYR A 225 -18.48 15.20 16.86
CA TYR A 225 -18.86 14.54 15.61
C TYR A 225 -17.60 14.24 14.76
N ASN A 226 -17.46 12.99 14.32
CA ASN A 226 -16.40 12.57 13.40
C ASN A 226 -17.03 12.17 12.07
N PRO A 227 -16.80 12.95 11.01
CA PRO A 227 -17.30 12.64 9.68
C PRO A 227 -16.48 11.50 9.06
N TYR A 228 -17.13 10.58 8.35
CA TYR A 228 -16.54 9.48 7.60
C TYR A 228 -17.25 9.26 6.25
#